data_2dc7a7d2cf14a786b659ddd6df84fc92
#
_entry.id   2dc7a7d2cf14a786b659ddd6df84fc92
#
_cell.length_a   1.000
_cell.length_b   1.000
_cell.length_c   1.000
_cell.angle_alpha   90.00
_cell.angle_beta   90.00
_cell.angle_gamma   90.00
#
_symmetry.space_group_name_H-M   'P 1'
#
loop_
_entity.id
_entity.type
_entity.pdbx_description
1 polymer ?
#
loop_
_entity_poly.entity_id
_entity_poly.type
_entity_poly.pdbx_seq_one_letter_code
_entity_poly.pdbx_strand_id
1 'polypeptide(L)'
;MTVRKLRLTCTAWRKFLKDLIAYFREVSSSYEHRAKSLLKVSNVINNTNAPTALLVDGGLNDANRILRDFHKQAIVEANKARDIEADVINQLSGLRADLAQKIKEIKSLSGDFKNNVEKEKENTRKCVTALEEALALVDSDPTAVAGKGDPYVVRLGVERQVERQIDEENYLHRACLRTRRIGSC
;
A
#
# COMPACT_ATOMS: atom_id res chain seq x y z
N MET A 1 -7.84 -14.89 6.70
CA MET A 1 -6.94 -14.50 5.60
C MET A 1 -5.53 -14.45 6.17
N THR A 2 -4.58 -15.26 5.67
CA THR A 2 -3.23 -15.33 6.23
C THR A 2 -2.43 -14.06 5.92
N VAL A 3 -1.55 -13.60 6.81
CA VAL A 3 -0.63 -12.45 6.63
C VAL A 3 0.12 -12.53 5.29
N ARG A 4 0.51 -13.75 4.88
CA ARG A 4 1.14 -14.01 3.58
C ARG A 4 0.23 -13.61 2.40
N LYS A 5 -1.06 -13.96 2.45
CA LYS A 5 -2.02 -13.63 1.39
C LYS A 5 -2.24 -12.12 1.29
N LEU A 6 -2.38 -11.45 2.44
CA LEU A 6 -2.52 -9.99 2.49
C LEU A 6 -1.30 -9.28 1.88
N ARG A 7 -0.07 -9.71 2.23
CA ARG A 7 1.16 -9.16 1.66
C ARG A 7 1.23 -9.33 0.14
N LEU A 8 0.84 -10.50 -0.37
CA LEU A 8 0.82 -10.77 -1.82
C LEU A 8 -0.18 -9.86 -2.52
N THR A 9 -1.38 -9.68 -1.96
CA THR A 9 -2.39 -8.76 -2.49
C THR A 9 -1.88 -7.33 -2.54
N CYS A 10 -1.32 -6.79 -1.45
CA CYS A 10 -0.74 -5.44 -1.43
C CYS A 10 0.41 -5.27 -2.44
N THR A 11 1.23 -6.31 -2.63
CA THR A 11 2.31 -6.28 -3.62
C THR A 11 1.77 -6.25 -5.06
N ALA A 12 0.71 -7.01 -5.34
CA ALA A 12 0.03 -7.01 -6.64
C ALA A 12 -0.59 -5.64 -6.94
N TRP A 13 -1.30 -5.05 -5.97
CA TRP A 13 -1.84 -3.69 -6.09
C TRP A 13 -0.76 -2.64 -6.34
N ARG A 14 0.37 -2.71 -5.62
CA ARG A 14 1.49 -1.79 -5.83
C ARG A 14 2.08 -1.90 -7.24
N LYS A 15 2.12 -3.11 -7.82
CA LYS A 15 2.56 -3.32 -9.21
C LYS A 15 1.54 -2.73 -10.17
N PHE A 16 0.27 -3.03 -9.99
CA PHE A 16 -0.82 -2.48 -10.81
C PHE A 16 -0.83 -0.94 -10.82
N LEU A 17 -0.70 -0.30 -9.66
CA LEU A 17 -0.60 1.16 -9.57
C LEU A 17 0.62 1.71 -10.31
N LYS A 18 1.75 1.01 -10.31
CA LYS A 18 2.93 1.40 -11.11
C LYS A 18 2.59 1.42 -12.60
N ASP A 19 1.94 0.37 -13.08
CA ASP A 19 1.59 0.23 -14.49
C ASP A 19 0.54 1.28 -14.89
N LEU A 20 -0.43 1.54 -14.01
CA LEU A 20 -1.44 2.58 -14.21
C LEU A 20 -0.84 4.01 -14.24
N ILE A 21 0.11 4.31 -13.36
CA ILE A 21 0.85 5.58 -13.38
C ILE A 21 1.63 5.74 -14.71
N ALA A 22 2.27 4.66 -15.18
CA ALA A 22 2.97 4.69 -16.47
C ALA A 22 2.00 4.98 -17.62
N TYR A 23 0.84 4.31 -17.64
CA TYR A 23 -0.20 4.57 -18.62
C TYR A 23 -0.65 6.04 -18.64
N PHE A 24 -0.97 6.62 -17.48
CA PHE A 24 -1.41 8.02 -17.43
C PHE A 24 -0.30 9.01 -17.79
N ARG A 25 0.97 8.68 -17.56
CA ARG A 25 2.10 9.47 -18.04
C ARG A 25 2.17 9.51 -19.57
N GLU A 26 1.98 8.37 -20.23
CA GLU A 26 1.92 8.31 -21.70
C GLU A 26 0.71 9.09 -22.23
N VAL A 27 -0.45 8.97 -21.59
CA VAL A 27 -1.63 9.76 -21.95
C VAL A 27 -1.35 11.26 -21.79
N SER A 28 -0.78 11.70 -20.67
CA SER A 28 -0.42 13.10 -20.43
C SER A 28 0.57 13.61 -21.48
N SER A 29 1.61 12.85 -21.80
CA SER A 29 2.58 13.18 -22.84
C SER A 29 1.95 13.30 -24.22
N SER A 30 1.00 12.42 -24.56
CA SER A 30 0.25 12.49 -25.82
C SER A 30 -0.57 13.78 -25.94
N TYR A 31 -1.28 14.16 -24.87
CA TYR A 31 -2.03 15.42 -24.84
C TYR A 31 -1.09 16.64 -24.95
N GLU A 32 0.05 16.62 -24.27
CA GLU A 32 1.03 17.69 -24.33
C GLU A 32 1.62 17.87 -25.74
N HIS A 33 1.93 16.76 -26.41
CA HIS A 33 2.37 16.76 -27.82
C HIS A 33 1.30 17.36 -28.75
N ARG A 34 0.04 16.96 -28.54
CA ARG A 34 -1.10 17.48 -29.28
C ARG A 34 -1.26 18.99 -29.06
N ALA A 35 -1.15 19.47 -27.82
CA ALA A 35 -1.23 20.89 -27.48
C ALA A 35 -0.13 21.69 -28.20
N LYS A 36 1.11 21.20 -28.17
CA LYS A 36 2.23 21.86 -28.88
C LYS A 36 2.04 21.91 -30.40
N SER A 37 1.49 20.86 -31.00
CA SER A 37 1.20 20.79 -32.42
C SER A 37 0.08 21.76 -32.81
N LEU A 38 -0.99 21.80 -32.03
CA LEU A 38 -2.13 22.72 -32.25
C LEU A 38 -1.72 24.17 -32.06
N LEU A 39 -0.84 24.49 -31.13
CA LEU A 39 -0.29 25.83 -30.93
C LEU A 39 0.48 26.31 -32.17
N LYS A 40 1.30 25.41 -32.78
CA LYS A 40 2.01 25.74 -34.03
C LYS A 40 1.03 26.10 -35.17
N VAL A 41 -0.01 25.27 -35.33
CA VAL A 41 -1.07 25.55 -36.35
C VAL A 41 -1.79 26.84 -36.04
N SER A 42 -2.17 27.09 -34.80
CA SER A 42 -2.82 28.33 -34.35
C SER A 42 -1.97 29.58 -34.64
N ASN A 43 -0.66 29.47 -34.41
CA ASN A 43 0.27 30.58 -34.69
C ASN A 43 0.32 30.93 -36.18
N VAL A 44 0.27 29.95 -37.08
CA VAL A 44 0.21 30.19 -38.54
C VAL A 44 -1.04 30.95 -38.88
N ILE A 45 -2.20 30.54 -38.39
CA ILE A 45 -3.49 31.20 -38.64
C ILE A 45 -3.52 32.61 -38.04
N ASN A 46 -3.00 32.78 -36.82
CA ASN A 46 -2.95 34.08 -36.16
C ASN A 46 -2.05 35.10 -36.91
N ASN A 47 -0.99 34.60 -37.57
CA ASN A 47 -0.08 35.44 -38.35
C ASN A 47 -0.52 35.65 -39.80
N THR A 48 -1.63 35.02 -40.22
CA THR A 48 -2.18 35.23 -41.57
C THR A 48 -2.90 36.57 -41.64
N ASN A 49 -2.34 37.48 -42.40
CA ASN A 49 -2.95 38.81 -42.71
C ASN A 49 -3.80 38.70 -43.96
N ALA A 50 -5.12 38.81 -43.81
CA ALA A 50 -6.00 38.94 -44.97
C ALA A 50 -5.83 40.32 -45.63
N PRO A 51 -5.77 40.40 -46.97
CA PRO A 51 -5.79 41.68 -47.66
C PRO A 51 -7.01 42.49 -47.27
N THR A 52 -6.83 43.76 -46.97
CA THR A 52 -7.92 44.69 -46.53
C THR A 52 -9.08 44.77 -47.51
N ALA A 53 -8.83 44.53 -48.78
CA ALA A 53 -9.88 44.53 -49.84
C ALA A 53 -10.85 43.32 -49.73
N LEU A 54 -10.55 42.29 -48.94
CA LEU A 54 -11.38 41.08 -48.77
C LEU A 54 -12.10 41.02 -47.38
N LEU A 55 -12.07 42.12 -46.63
CA LEU A 55 -12.69 42.24 -45.32
C LEU A 55 -14.18 42.59 -45.41
N VAL A 56 -14.96 41.80 -46.12
CA VAL A 56 -16.42 41.94 -46.19
C VAL A 56 -17.05 40.98 -45.19
N ASP A 57 -18.11 41.40 -44.48
CA ASP A 57 -18.88 40.55 -43.58
C ASP A 57 -19.35 39.27 -44.29
N GLY A 58 -19.17 38.12 -43.68
CA GLY A 58 -19.52 36.82 -44.25
C GLY A 58 -18.43 36.19 -45.14
N GLY A 59 -17.23 36.81 -45.23
CA GLY A 59 -16.15 36.35 -46.09
C GLY A 59 -15.01 35.65 -45.36
N LEU A 60 -13.80 35.77 -45.91
CA LEU A 60 -12.56 35.14 -45.42
C LEU A 60 -12.23 35.52 -43.97
N ASN A 61 -12.65 36.70 -43.54
CA ASN A 61 -12.41 37.21 -42.19
C ASN A 61 -13.19 36.38 -41.12
N ASP A 62 -14.44 36.04 -41.39
CA ASP A 62 -15.26 35.22 -40.53
C ASP A 62 -14.75 33.78 -40.48
N ALA A 63 -14.31 33.22 -41.60
CA ALA A 63 -13.67 31.93 -41.65
C ALA A 63 -12.39 31.88 -40.78
N ASN A 64 -11.54 32.93 -40.90
CA ASN A 64 -10.35 33.02 -40.03
C ASN A 64 -10.69 33.15 -38.55
N ARG A 65 -11.73 33.88 -38.17
CA ARG A 65 -12.19 33.99 -36.79
C ARG A 65 -12.67 32.65 -36.27
N ILE A 66 -13.49 31.93 -37.02
CA ILE A 66 -13.97 30.60 -36.66
C ILE A 66 -12.79 29.62 -36.47
N LEU A 67 -11.80 29.61 -37.37
CA LEU A 67 -10.63 28.77 -37.27
C LEU A 67 -9.77 29.11 -36.03
N ARG A 68 -9.58 30.39 -35.73
CA ARG A 68 -8.86 30.83 -34.52
C ARG A 68 -9.54 30.33 -33.24
N ASP A 69 -10.86 30.49 -33.15
CA ASP A 69 -11.64 30.06 -32.00
C ASP A 69 -11.64 28.55 -31.87
N PHE A 70 -11.74 27.81 -32.97
CA PHE A 70 -11.62 26.34 -32.96
C PHE A 70 -10.26 25.86 -32.42
N HIS A 71 -9.15 26.45 -32.91
CA HIS A 71 -7.83 26.08 -32.45
C HIS A 71 -7.57 26.50 -31.00
N LYS A 72 -8.12 27.65 -30.59
CA LYS A 72 -8.06 28.07 -29.18
C LYS A 72 -8.75 27.10 -28.26
N GLN A 73 -9.94 26.63 -28.62
CA GLN A 73 -10.67 25.61 -27.85
C GLN A 73 -9.91 24.27 -27.83
N ALA A 74 -9.36 23.84 -28.96
CA ALA A 74 -8.59 22.61 -29.05
C ALA A 74 -7.31 22.63 -28.20
N ILE A 75 -6.66 23.81 -28.07
CA ILE A 75 -5.50 23.98 -27.17
C ILE A 75 -5.93 23.89 -25.71
N VAL A 76 -7.06 24.46 -25.32
CA VAL A 76 -7.61 24.36 -23.96
C VAL A 76 -7.87 22.89 -23.59
N GLU A 77 -8.47 22.14 -24.52
CA GLU A 77 -8.71 20.71 -24.29
C GLU A 77 -7.42 19.90 -24.18
N ALA A 78 -6.42 20.19 -24.99
CA ALA A 78 -5.14 19.51 -24.95
C ALA A 78 -4.33 19.82 -23.67
N ASN A 79 -4.57 20.96 -23.02
CA ASN A 79 -3.97 21.31 -21.74
C ASN A 79 -4.49 20.46 -20.56
N LYS A 80 -5.54 19.64 -20.75
CA LYS A 80 -5.99 18.64 -19.76
C LYS A 80 -4.89 17.66 -19.33
N ALA A 81 -3.77 17.59 -20.06
CA ALA A 81 -2.58 16.87 -19.65
C ALA A 81 -2.09 17.26 -18.24
N ARG A 82 -2.15 18.54 -17.92
CA ARG A 82 -1.76 19.07 -16.60
C ARG A 82 -2.69 18.59 -15.50
N ASP A 83 -3.99 18.55 -15.78
CA ASP A 83 -5.00 18.09 -14.82
C ASP A 83 -4.81 16.59 -14.53
N ILE A 84 -4.52 15.79 -15.56
CA ILE A 84 -4.20 14.37 -15.39
C ILE A 84 -2.95 14.18 -14.52
N GLU A 85 -1.91 14.99 -14.71
CA GLU A 85 -0.69 14.88 -13.89
C GLU A 85 -0.95 15.29 -12.43
N ALA A 86 -1.62 16.43 -12.22
CA ALA A 86 -1.89 16.95 -10.88
C ALA A 86 -2.88 16.06 -10.10
N ASP A 87 -4.00 15.70 -10.70
CA ASP A 87 -5.11 15.06 -10.01
C ASP A 87 -4.99 13.53 -9.99
N VAL A 88 -4.47 12.92 -11.03
CA VAL A 88 -4.45 11.46 -11.15
C VAL A 88 -3.09 10.89 -10.78
N ILE A 89 -2.01 11.33 -11.44
CA ILE A 89 -0.69 10.74 -11.27
C ILE A 89 -0.16 10.98 -9.85
N ASN A 90 -0.35 12.16 -9.29
CA ASN A 90 0.10 12.50 -7.94
C ASN A 90 -0.67 11.70 -6.88
N GLN A 91 -2.00 11.57 -7.01
CA GLN A 91 -2.81 10.78 -6.08
C GLN A 91 -2.48 9.29 -6.15
N LEU A 92 -2.33 8.72 -7.36
CA LEU A 92 -1.91 7.32 -7.52
C LEU A 92 -0.49 7.07 -6.99
N SER A 93 0.41 8.04 -7.11
CA SER A 93 1.77 7.96 -6.56
C SER A 93 1.75 7.97 -5.04
N GLY A 94 0.92 8.81 -4.42
CA GLY A 94 0.67 8.82 -2.98
C GLY A 94 0.15 7.46 -2.49
N LEU A 95 -0.91 6.97 -3.10
CA LEU A 95 -1.49 5.65 -2.77
C LEU A 95 -0.46 4.51 -2.90
N ARG A 96 0.40 4.56 -3.92
CA ARG A 96 1.47 3.57 -4.11
C ARG A 96 2.53 3.65 -3.01
N ALA A 97 2.84 4.86 -2.52
CA ALA A 97 3.76 5.08 -1.40
C ALA A 97 3.16 4.54 -0.09
N ASP A 98 1.88 4.79 0.18
CA ASP A 98 1.16 4.29 1.35
C ASP A 98 1.13 2.75 1.37
N LEU A 99 0.86 2.12 0.22
CA LEU A 99 0.95 0.67 0.10
C LEU A 99 2.36 0.14 0.34
N ALA A 100 3.40 0.85 -0.09
CA ALA A 100 4.78 0.46 0.20
C ALA A 100 5.09 0.52 1.70
N GLN A 101 4.60 1.53 2.40
CA GLN A 101 4.72 1.66 3.85
C GLN A 101 3.96 0.53 4.57
N LYS A 102 2.73 0.25 4.17
CA LYS A 102 1.94 -0.87 4.72
C LYS A 102 2.58 -2.24 4.51
N ILE A 103 3.22 -2.46 3.36
CA ILE A 103 3.97 -3.70 3.11
C ILE A 103 5.16 -3.83 4.09
N LYS A 104 5.86 -2.73 4.40
CA LYS A 104 6.95 -2.73 5.39
C LYS A 104 6.43 -3.05 6.78
N GLU A 105 5.33 -2.41 7.20
CA GLU A 105 4.67 -2.66 8.49
C GLU A 105 4.24 -4.15 8.62
N ILE A 106 3.62 -4.72 7.57
CA ILE A 106 3.22 -6.14 7.55
C ILE A 106 4.44 -7.07 7.65
N LYS A 107 5.55 -6.71 7.01
CA LYS A 107 6.79 -7.50 7.10
C LYS A 107 7.41 -7.46 8.49
N SER A 108 7.50 -6.28 9.10
CA SER A 108 7.99 -6.09 10.46
C SER A 108 7.16 -6.90 11.44
N LEU A 109 5.85 -6.68 11.45
CA LEU A 109 4.93 -7.43 12.29
C LEU A 109 5.08 -8.96 12.11
N SER A 110 5.17 -9.44 10.86
CA SER A 110 5.30 -10.87 10.56
C SER A 110 6.61 -11.49 11.08
N GLY A 111 7.70 -10.72 11.14
CA GLY A 111 9.00 -11.18 11.66
C GLY A 111 8.99 -11.29 13.17
N ASP A 112 8.63 -10.21 13.84
CA ASP A 112 8.68 -10.10 15.29
C ASP A 112 7.72 -11.08 15.99
N PHE A 113 6.51 -11.20 15.47
CA PHE A 113 5.51 -12.11 16.03
C PHE A 113 5.86 -13.59 15.91
N LYS A 114 6.37 -14.01 14.78
CA LYS A 114 6.74 -15.42 14.60
C LYS A 114 7.81 -15.83 15.60
N ASN A 115 8.80 -14.96 15.81
CA ASN A 115 9.90 -15.22 16.74
C ASN A 115 9.43 -15.24 18.18
N ASN A 116 8.54 -14.33 18.59
CA ASN A 116 8.04 -14.29 19.97
C ASN A 116 7.14 -15.47 20.30
N VAL A 117 6.16 -15.79 19.44
CA VAL A 117 5.26 -16.93 19.66
C VAL A 117 6.02 -18.26 19.68
N GLU A 118 6.97 -18.48 18.76
CA GLU A 118 7.79 -19.70 18.77
C GLU A 118 8.69 -19.79 20.02
N LYS A 119 9.22 -18.65 20.48
CA LYS A 119 9.99 -18.58 21.72
C LYS A 119 9.12 -18.93 22.94
N GLU A 120 7.92 -18.37 23.04
CA GLU A 120 7.03 -18.69 24.17
C GLU A 120 6.53 -20.14 24.12
N LYS A 121 6.30 -20.73 22.95
CA LYS A 121 6.00 -22.15 22.79
C LYS A 121 7.15 -23.04 23.30
N GLU A 122 8.38 -22.68 22.96
CA GLU A 122 9.55 -23.43 23.41
C GLU A 122 9.74 -23.29 24.93
N ASN A 123 9.49 -22.10 25.48
CA ASN A 123 9.51 -21.88 26.93
C ASN A 123 8.43 -22.73 27.64
N THR A 124 7.21 -22.78 27.09
CA THR A 124 6.14 -23.63 27.64
C THR A 124 6.54 -25.10 27.61
N ARG A 125 7.13 -25.58 26.51
CA ARG A 125 7.63 -26.97 26.43
C ARG A 125 8.66 -27.28 27.53
N LYS A 126 9.61 -26.37 27.73
CA LYS A 126 10.62 -26.53 28.80
C LYS A 126 10.00 -26.57 30.20
N CYS A 127 8.99 -25.70 30.45
CA CYS A 127 8.30 -25.72 31.74
C CYS A 127 7.50 -27.02 31.95
N VAL A 128 6.88 -27.55 30.88
CA VAL A 128 6.17 -28.85 30.97
C VAL A 128 7.14 -29.98 31.23
N THR A 129 8.28 -30.05 30.54
CA THR A 129 9.31 -31.07 30.80
C THR A 129 9.84 -31.00 32.24
N ALA A 130 10.06 -29.78 32.75
CA ALA A 130 10.49 -29.60 34.16
C ALA A 130 9.42 -30.09 35.16
N LEU A 131 8.12 -29.95 34.82
CA LEU A 131 7.04 -30.50 35.65
C LEU A 131 7.02 -32.05 35.60
N GLU A 132 7.22 -32.64 34.43
CA GLU A 132 7.31 -34.09 34.25
C GLU A 132 8.49 -34.65 35.05
N GLU A 133 9.65 -33.99 35.01
CA GLU A 133 10.83 -34.37 35.80
C GLU A 133 10.58 -34.26 37.32
N ALA A 134 9.92 -33.17 37.77
CA ALA A 134 9.57 -32.98 39.17
C ALA A 134 8.58 -34.03 39.67
N LEU A 135 7.60 -34.44 38.87
CA LEU A 135 6.65 -35.49 39.19
C LEU A 135 7.35 -36.86 39.28
N ALA A 136 8.23 -37.17 38.33
CA ALA A 136 9.00 -38.42 38.35
C ALA A 136 9.93 -38.52 39.56
N LEU A 137 10.48 -37.39 40.04
CA LEU A 137 11.30 -37.33 41.22
C LEU A 137 10.50 -37.65 42.49
N VAL A 138 9.28 -37.12 42.62
CA VAL A 138 8.37 -37.41 43.75
C VAL A 138 7.98 -38.87 43.80
N ASP A 139 7.74 -39.47 42.63
CA ASP A 139 7.41 -40.91 42.53
C ASP A 139 8.57 -41.79 42.94
N SER A 140 9.83 -41.34 42.76
CA SER A 140 11.03 -42.11 43.14
C SER A 140 11.50 -41.88 44.58
N ASP A 141 11.40 -40.64 45.10
CA ASP A 141 11.79 -40.27 46.48
C ASP A 141 10.91 -39.11 47.02
N PRO A 142 9.86 -39.42 47.81
CA PRO A 142 8.97 -38.41 48.38
C PRO A 142 9.65 -37.40 49.33
N THR A 143 10.86 -37.71 49.82
CA THR A 143 11.59 -36.84 50.75
C THR A 143 12.49 -35.82 50.06
N ALA A 144 12.74 -35.98 48.76
CA ALA A 144 13.58 -35.07 47.94
C ALA A 144 12.89 -33.76 47.53
N VAL A 145 11.64 -33.55 47.93
CA VAL A 145 10.73 -32.50 47.41
C VAL A 145 10.86 -31.16 48.15
N ALA A 146 11.91 -30.94 48.93
CA ALA A 146 12.08 -29.67 49.67
C ALA A 146 12.65 -28.56 48.75
N GLY A 147 11.84 -27.56 48.43
CA GLY A 147 12.29 -26.33 47.75
C GLY A 147 11.81 -26.11 46.33
N LYS A 148 12.68 -25.66 45.42
CA LYS A 148 12.33 -25.30 44.03
C LYS A 148 11.88 -26.49 43.16
N GLY A 149 12.03 -27.72 43.62
CA GLY A 149 11.60 -28.94 42.95
C GLY A 149 10.19 -29.40 43.31
N ASP A 150 9.47 -28.68 44.17
CA ASP A 150 8.08 -29.01 44.51
C ASP A 150 7.20 -28.95 43.25
N PRO A 151 6.56 -30.07 42.85
CA PRO A 151 5.69 -30.11 41.67
C PRO A 151 4.60 -29.08 41.68
N TYR A 152 4.07 -28.67 42.82
CA TYR A 152 3.08 -27.62 42.94
C TYR A 152 3.65 -26.26 42.52
N VAL A 153 4.87 -25.95 42.95
CA VAL A 153 5.55 -24.69 42.56
C VAL A 153 5.89 -24.69 41.07
N VAL A 154 6.39 -25.82 40.56
CA VAL A 154 6.69 -25.96 39.12
C VAL A 154 5.42 -25.85 38.26
N ARG A 155 4.31 -26.44 38.71
CA ARG A 155 3.01 -26.31 38.05
C ARG A 155 2.57 -24.84 37.94
N LEU A 156 2.68 -24.04 39.00
CA LEU A 156 2.40 -22.62 38.97
C LEU A 156 3.28 -21.88 37.92
N GLY A 157 4.52 -22.35 37.74
CA GLY A 157 5.41 -21.86 36.69
C GLY A 157 4.89 -22.17 35.29
N VAL A 158 4.35 -23.35 35.05
CA VAL A 158 3.71 -23.76 33.79
C VAL A 158 2.49 -22.92 33.54
N GLU A 159 1.60 -22.74 34.50
CA GLU A 159 0.38 -21.92 34.37
C GLU A 159 0.71 -20.50 33.93
N ARG A 160 1.67 -19.85 34.61
CA ARG A 160 2.12 -18.47 34.21
C ARG A 160 2.74 -18.42 32.81
N GLN A 161 3.47 -19.47 32.41
CA GLN A 161 4.07 -19.51 31.08
C GLN A 161 3.02 -19.73 29.99
N VAL A 162 1.98 -20.54 30.24
CA VAL A 162 0.84 -20.70 29.33
C VAL A 162 0.08 -19.37 29.15
N GLU A 163 -0.13 -18.63 30.25
CA GLU A 163 -0.76 -17.30 30.15
C GLU A 163 0.05 -16.36 29.24
N ARG A 164 1.39 -16.32 29.40
CA ARG A 164 2.25 -15.51 28.51
C ARG A 164 2.15 -15.93 27.04
N GLN A 165 2.14 -17.24 26.78
CA GLN A 165 1.97 -17.75 25.42
C GLN A 165 0.61 -17.32 24.83
N ILE A 166 -0.46 -17.44 25.59
CA ILE A 166 -1.82 -17.01 25.19
C ILE A 166 -1.86 -15.52 24.89
N ASP A 167 -1.22 -14.70 25.72
CA ASP A 167 -1.17 -13.24 25.52
C ASP A 167 -0.45 -12.86 24.23
N GLU A 168 0.70 -13.50 23.92
CA GLU A 168 1.42 -13.30 22.66
C GLU A 168 0.61 -13.77 21.44
N GLU A 169 -0.05 -14.92 21.51
CA GLU A 169 -0.93 -15.42 20.45
C GLU A 169 -2.14 -14.49 20.22
N ASN A 170 -2.76 -14.00 21.30
CA ASN A 170 -3.84 -13.04 21.24
C ASN A 170 -3.40 -11.69 20.66
N TYR A 171 -2.21 -11.21 21.04
CA TYR A 171 -1.65 -10.00 20.48
C TYR A 171 -1.43 -10.12 18.96
N LEU A 172 -0.86 -11.23 18.50
CA LEU A 172 -0.71 -11.57 17.10
C LEU A 172 -2.07 -11.59 16.37
N HIS A 173 -3.06 -12.24 16.97
CA HIS A 173 -4.40 -12.32 16.39
C HIS A 173 -5.03 -10.93 16.23
N ARG A 174 -4.96 -10.06 17.25
CA ARG A 174 -5.47 -8.68 17.21
C ARG A 174 -4.75 -7.84 16.17
N ALA A 175 -3.43 -7.99 16.04
CA ALA A 175 -2.66 -7.28 15.01
C ALA A 175 -3.06 -7.73 13.60
N CYS A 176 -3.27 -9.02 13.36
CA CYS A 176 -3.77 -9.55 12.10
C CYS A 176 -5.18 -9.00 11.76
N LEU A 177 -6.06 -8.88 12.75
CA LEU A 177 -7.41 -8.33 12.56
C LEU A 177 -7.37 -6.84 12.20
N ARG A 178 -6.51 -6.04 12.87
CA ARG A 178 -6.32 -4.61 12.54
C ARG A 178 -5.83 -4.44 11.10
N THR A 179 -4.88 -5.26 10.68
CA THR A 179 -4.34 -5.20 9.32
C THR A 179 -5.39 -5.62 8.27
N ARG A 180 -6.29 -6.53 8.61
CA ARG A 180 -7.42 -6.93 7.76
C ARG A 180 -8.42 -5.80 7.55
N ARG A 181 -8.70 -4.99 8.58
CA ARG A 181 -9.63 -3.86 8.52
C ARG A 181 -9.15 -2.75 7.58
N ILE A 182 -7.82 -2.55 7.48
CA ILE A 182 -7.19 -1.56 6.60
C ILE A 182 -7.20 -2.02 5.13
N GLY A 183 -7.26 -3.31 4.86
CA GLY A 183 -7.31 -3.87 3.50
C GLY A 183 -8.73 -4.08 2.93
N SER A 184 -9.76 -3.60 3.63
CA SER A 184 -11.18 -3.73 3.23
C SER A 184 -11.80 -2.38 2.81
N CYS A 185 -10.99 -1.31 2.68
CA CYS A 185 -11.39 -0.03 2.08
C CYS A 185 -10.98 0.05 0.62
#